data_abebe063e1df43a3466b2537ec8644ac
#
_entry.id   abebe063e1df43a3466b2537ec8644ac
#
_cell.length_a   1.000
_cell.length_b   1.000
_cell.length_c   1.000
_cell.angle_alpha   90.00
_cell.angle_beta   90.00
_cell.angle_gamma   90.00
#
_symmetry.space_group_name_H-M   'P 1'
#
loop_
_entity.id
_entity.type
_entity.pdbx_description
1 polymer ?
#
loop_
_entity_poly.entity_id
_entity_poly.type
_entity_poly.pdbx_seq_one_letter_code
_entity_poly.pdbx_strand_id
1 'polypeptide(L)'
;AAGANRGSLPVSDKGYVVDIDSELAEADKKAGVDSRSNIGSIGTESLSFNVGDTHVFSLYSSYCPLPNSNVEFEVLAKGEHCYIWTPTSTAANVYPLDEIDESFAQICADEFDSKFALMQSSFGDHANGSQGDGRLNILYYNIDDGWTPGNGYVAGFFTSSDLASNGMPCLNIDTYPGVYYVNTEGEVIIDIADTYGTMVHEYQHLISY
;
A
#
# COMPACT_ATOMS: atom_id res chain seq x y z
N ALA A 1 -6.11 21.93 -19.61
CA ALA A 1 -6.35 21.73 -18.20
C ALA A 1 -7.85 21.66 -17.97
N ALA A 2 -8.44 20.47 -17.99
CA ALA A 2 -9.80 20.24 -17.56
C ALA A 2 -9.75 20.07 -16.05
N GLY A 3 -10.23 21.08 -15.30
CA GLY A 3 -10.42 20.96 -13.87
C GLY A 3 -11.43 19.85 -13.60
N ALA A 4 -10.94 18.72 -13.10
CA ALA A 4 -11.82 17.72 -12.53
C ALA A 4 -12.63 18.41 -11.45
N ASN A 5 -13.95 18.27 -11.53
CA ASN A 5 -14.90 18.74 -10.54
C ASN A 5 -14.60 17.94 -9.24
N ARG A 6 -13.75 18.48 -8.38
CA ARG A 6 -13.49 17.91 -7.05
C ARG A 6 -14.79 18.07 -6.28
N GLY A 7 -15.59 17.01 -6.23
CA GLY A 7 -16.69 16.94 -5.29
C GLY A 7 -16.16 17.38 -3.93
N SER A 8 -16.95 18.13 -3.17
CA SER A 8 -16.59 18.54 -1.83
C SER A 8 -16.28 17.27 -1.02
N LEU A 9 -15.01 17.15 -0.58
CA LEU A 9 -14.61 16.07 0.31
C LEU A 9 -15.50 16.08 1.55
N PRO A 10 -15.99 14.94 2.02
CA PRO A 10 -16.78 14.90 3.23
C PRO A 10 -15.95 15.43 4.38
N VAL A 11 -16.48 16.37 5.13
CA VAL A 11 -15.91 16.83 6.40
C VAL A 11 -15.94 15.65 7.37
N SER A 12 -14.79 15.25 7.91
CA SER A 12 -14.72 14.02 8.69
C SER A 12 -13.94 14.17 9.99
N ASP A 13 -14.46 13.54 11.01
CA ASP A 13 -13.65 12.90 12.03
C ASP A 13 -12.97 11.69 11.34
N LYS A 14 -11.62 11.61 11.38
CA LYS A 14 -10.85 10.53 10.74
C LYS A 14 -11.30 9.15 11.21
N GLY A 15 -11.82 9.07 12.44
CA GLY A 15 -12.24 7.80 13.04
C GLY A 15 -11.06 7.06 13.70
N TYR A 16 -11.11 5.74 13.69
CA TYR A 16 -10.10 4.87 14.32
C TYR A 16 -9.63 3.78 13.37
N VAL A 17 -8.38 3.36 13.52
CA VAL A 17 -7.80 2.27 12.72
C VAL A 17 -8.41 0.93 13.12
N VAL A 18 -8.82 0.15 12.13
CA VAL A 18 -9.30 -1.24 12.28
C VAL A 18 -8.17 -2.17 11.87
N ASP A 19 -7.79 -3.06 12.78
CA ASP A 19 -6.84 -4.15 12.51
C ASP A 19 -7.59 -5.33 11.86
N ILE A 20 -7.16 -5.70 10.66
CA ILE A 20 -7.73 -6.79 9.85
C ILE A 20 -6.79 -7.98 9.68
N ASP A 21 -5.62 -7.98 10.31
CA ASP A 21 -4.57 -8.98 10.11
C ASP A 21 -5.02 -10.40 10.38
N SER A 22 -5.81 -10.61 11.45
CA SER A 22 -6.34 -11.93 11.75
C SER A 22 -7.34 -12.42 10.70
N GLU A 23 -8.13 -11.53 10.11
CA GLU A 23 -9.10 -11.85 9.04
C GLU A 23 -8.35 -12.22 7.75
N LEU A 24 -7.32 -11.46 7.40
CA LEU A 24 -6.48 -11.73 6.22
C LEU A 24 -5.72 -13.05 6.37
N ALA A 25 -5.12 -13.31 7.53
CA ALA A 25 -4.44 -14.58 7.80
C ALA A 25 -5.36 -15.80 7.68
N GLU A 26 -6.63 -15.69 8.12
CA GLU A 26 -7.63 -16.74 7.92
C GLU A 26 -8.04 -16.89 6.44
N ALA A 27 -8.17 -15.79 5.71
CA ALA A 27 -8.50 -15.80 4.30
C ALA A 27 -7.38 -16.46 3.48
N ASP A 28 -6.12 -16.11 3.73
CA ASP A 28 -4.94 -16.69 3.10
C ASP A 28 -4.85 -18.19 3.35
N LYS A 29 -5.09 -18.62 4.58
CA LYS A 29 -5.14 -20.03 4.95
C LYS A 29 -6.23 -20.79 4.22
N LYS A 30 -7.41 -20.19 4.06
CA LYS A 30 -8.52 -20.79 3.27
C LYS A 30 -8.18 -20.88 1.79
N ALA A 31 -7.46 -19.89 1.25
CA ALA A 31 -7.00 -19.88 -0.13
C ALA A 31 -5.88 -20.89 -0.41
N GLY A 32 -5.34 -21.54 0.65
CA GLY A 32 -4.22 -22.48 0.53
C GLY A 32 -2.90 -21.81 0.18
N VAL A 33 -2.80 -20.52 0.45
CA VAL A 33 -1.54 -19.78 0.36
C VAL A 33 -0.74 -20.16 1.60
N ASP A 34 0.12 -21.17 1.45
CA ASP A 34 0.92 -21.68 2.57
C ASP A 34 2.15 -20.81 2.75
N SER A 35 2.31 -20.34 3.98
CA SER A 35 3.45 -19.54 4.40
C SER A 35 4.79 -20.25 4.04
N ARG A 36 5.67 -19.54 3.34
CA ARG A 36 7.06 -19.90 3.02
C ARG A 36 7.31 -21.05 2.03
N SER A 37 6.38 -21.98 1.80
CA SER A 37 6.63 -23.11 0.89
C SER A 37 6.47 -22.75 -0.59
N ASN A 38 5.75 -21.67 -0.91
CA ASN A 38 5.54 -21.17 -2.27
C ASN A 38 6.41 -19.95 -2.64
N ILE A 39 7.36 -19.58 -1.79
CA ILE A 39 8.41 -18.63 -2.20
C ILE A 39 9.27 -19.36 -3.22
N GLY A 40 8.81 -19.33 -4.47
CA GLY A 40 9.51 -19.97 -5.58
C GLY A 40 10.96 -19.55 -5.59
N SER A 41 11.84 -20.50 -5.95
CA SER A 41 13.22 -20.17 -6.30
C SER A 41 13.21 -18.92 -7.16
N ILE A 42 13.99 -17.90 -6.75
CA ILE A 42 14.21 -16.65 -7.47
C ILE A 42 14.16 -16.92 -8.96
N GLY A 43 13.11 -16.42 -9.64
CA GLY A 43 13.01 -16.49 -11.09
C GLY A 43 14.25 -15.83 -11.68
N THR A 44 14.66 -16.27 -12.84
CA THR A 44 15.89 -15.80 -13.49
C THR A 44 15.83 -14.34 -13.95
N GLU A 45 14.69 -13.67 -13.78
CA GLU A 45 14.48 -12.25 -14.14
C GLU A 45 13.70 -11.55 -13.03
N SER A 46 14.42 -10.80 -12.18
CA SER A 46 13.78 -9.87 -11.24
C SER A 46 13.29 -8.64 -11.98
N LEU A 47 12.08 -8.17 -11.61
CA LEU A 47 11.54 -6.90 -12.08
C LEU A 47 12.17 -5.76 -11.29
N SER A 48 12.69 -4.77 -12.00
CA SER A 48 13.25 -3.55 -11.41
C SER A 48 12.66 -2.34 -12.11
N PHE A 49 12.32 -1.31 -11.34
CA PHE A 49 11.58 -0.15 -11.82
C PHE A 49 12.35 1.14 -11.60
N ASN A 50 12.02 2.17 -12.38
CA ASN A 50 12.47 3.54 -12.20
C ASN A 50 11.26 4.44 -11.97
N VAL A 51 11.48 5.64 -11.44
CA VAL A 51 10.43 6.65 -11.32
C VAL A 51 9.82 6.91 -12.71
N GLY A 52 8.48 6.89 -12.77
CA GLY A 52 7.68 7.00 -13.99
C GLY A 52 7.36 5.68 -14.71
N ASP A 53 7.98 4.56 -14.29
CA ASP A 53 7.58 3.25 -14.82
C ASP A 53 6.21 2.84 -14.26
N THR A 54 5.43 2.11 -15.07
CA THR A 54 4.13 1.58 -14.65
C THR A 54 4.14 0.06 -14.52
N HIS A 55 3.30 -0.45 -13.63
CA HIS A 55 3.06 -1.89 -13.47
C HIS A 55 1.62 -2.16 -13.03
N VAL A 56 1.08 -3.31 -13.44
CA VAL A 56 -0.26 -3.74 -13.04
C VAL A 56 -0.13 -4.69 -11.85
N PHE A 57 -0.63 -4.26 -10.69
CA PHE A 57 -0.72 -5.10 -9.50
C PHE A 57 -2.09 -5.74 -9.38
N SER A 58 -2.10 -7.01 -8.96
CA SER A 58 -3.31 -7.70 -8.51
C SER A 58 -3.51 -7.43 -7.03
N LEU A 59 -4.53 -6.65 -6.69
CA LEU A 59 -4.85 -6.28 -5.31
C LEU A 59 -5.83 -7.29 -4.68
N TYR A 60 -5.85 -7.35 -3.35
CA TYR A 60 -6.84 -8.13 -2.62
C TYR A 60 -8.25 -7.61 -2.90
N SER A 61 -9.09 -8.48 -3.48
CA SER A 61 -10.36 -8.08 -4.10
C SER A 61 -11.39 -7.48 -3.14
N SER A 62 -11.31 -7.79 -1.84
CA SER A 62 -12.25 -7.26 -0.84
C SER A 62 -12.03 -5.78 -0.53
N TYR A 63 -10.82 -5.27 -0.80
CA TYR A 63 -10.42 -3.89 -0.51
C TYR A 63 -9.97 -3.11 -1.76
N CYS A 64 -10.17 -3.69 -2.93
CA CYS A 64 -9.85 -3.04 -4.19
C CYS A 64 -11.01 -2.14 -4.64
N PRO A 65 -10.77 -0.83 -4.90
CA PRO A 65 -11.82 0.11 -5.31
C PRO A 65 -12.34 -0.12 -6.74
N LEU A 66 -11.75 -1.05 -7.49
CA LEU A 66 -12.10 -1.33 -8.87
C LEU A 66 -12.87 -2.65 -9.00
N PRO A 67 -13.70 -2.79 -10.05
CA PRO A 67 -14.48 -4.01 -10.30
C PRO A 67 -13.63 -5.26 -10.57
N ASN A 68 -12.39 -5.07 -11.00
CA ASN A 68 -11.39 -6.13 -11.13
C ASN A 68 -10.21 -5.79 -10.21
N SER A 69 -9.60 -6.78 -9.65
CA SER A 69 -8.48 -6.60 -8.72
C SER A 69 -7.17 -6.15 -9.39
N ASN A 70 -7.12 -5.95 -10.71
CA ASN A 70 -5.93 -5.53 -11.43
C ASN A 70 -5.93 -4.01 -11.60
N VAL A 71 -4.97 -3.35 -10.98
CA VAL A 71 -4.83 -1.89 -10.99
C VAL A 71 -3.45 -1.53 -11.51
N GLU A 72 -3.38 -0.58 -12.45
CA GLU A 72 -2.12 -0.03 -12.93
C GLU A 72 -1.64 1.09 -12.00
N PHE A 73 -0.38 0.98 -11.57
CA PHE A 73 0.30 1.95 -10.73
C PHE A 73 1.52 2.51 -11.43
N GLU A 74 1.92 3.72 -11.05
CA GLU A 74 3.14 4.39 -11.46
C GLU A 74 4.07 4.57 -10.26
N VAL A 75 5.39 4.39 -10.45
CA VAL A 75 6.41 4.66 -9.43
C VAL A 75 6.59 6.17 -9.29
N LEU A 76 6.24 6.72 -8.14
CA LEU A 76 6.48 8.14 -7.81
C LEU A 76 7.84 8.38 -7.14
N ALA A 77 8.31 7.41 -6.33
CA ALA A 77 9.62 7.50 -5.70
C ALA A 77 10.29 6.12 -5.64
N LYS A 78 11.62 6.14 -5.65
CA LYS A 78 12.48 4.97 -5.55
C LYS A 78 13.50 5.19 -4.46
N GLY A 79 13.38 4.41 -3.38
CA GLY A 79 14.36 4.32 -2.31
C GLY A 79 15.43 3.27 -2.59
N GLU A 80 16.33 3.09 -1.64
CA GLU A 80 17.30 2.00 -1.65
C GLU A 80 16.61 0.65 -1.47
N HIS A 81 15.57 0.59 -0.60
CA HIS A 81 14.87 -0.63 -0.19
C HIS A 81 13.39 -0.67 -0.59
N CYS A 82 12.85 0.35 -1.22
CA CYS A 82 11.44 0.39 -1.62
C CYS A 82 11.17 1.15 -2.91
N TYR A 83 9.98 0.90 -3.44
CA TYR A 83 9.29 1.71 -4.44
C TYR A 83 8.01 2.24 -3.81
N ILE A 84 7.70 3.52 -4.08
CA ILE A 84 6.43 4.13 -3.69
C ILE A 84 5.59 4.31 -4.95
N TRP A 85 4.41 3.73 -4.92
CA TRP A 85 3.50 3.65 -6.05
C TRP A 85 2.20 4.38 -5.79
N THR A 86 1.62 4.96 -6.84
CA THR A 86 0.27 5.50 -6.86
C THR A 86 -0.49 4.97 -8.06
N PRO A 87 -1.84 4.81 -8.02
CA PRO A 87 -2.61 4.43 -9.20
C PRO A 87 -2.44 5.43 -10.33
N THR A 88 -2.35 4.95 -11.59
CA THR A 88 -2.35 5.83 -12.75
C THR A 88 -3.69 6.56 -12.88
N SER A 89 -3.73 7.66 -13.64
CA SER A 89 -4.95 8.47 -13.83
C SER A 89 -6.15 7.68 -14.37
N THR A 90 -5.90 6.56 -15.05
CA THR A 90 -6.94 5.63 -15.53
C THR A 90 -7.52 4.76 -14.43
N ALA A 91 -6.72 4.42 -13.42
CA ALA A 91 -7.17 3.69 -12.24
C ALA A 91 -7.82 4.65 -11.21
N ALA A 92 -7.30 5.85 -11.08
CA ALA A 92 -7.77 6.91 -10.16
C ALA A 92 -9.14 7.52 -10.53
N ASN A 93 -9.76 7.12 -11.63
CA ASN A 93 -11.07 7.65 -12.05
C ASN A 93 -12.23 7.33 -11.08
N VAL A 94 -12.00 6.49 -10.09
CA VAL A 94 -13.05 6.10 -9.14
C VAL A 94 -13.07 7.07 -7.94
N TYR A 95 -11.91 7.57 -7.49
CA TYR A 95 -11.81 8.50 -6.36
C TYR A 95 -10.64 9.48 -6.57
N PRO A 96 -10.90 10.81 -6.55
CA PRO A 96 -9.82 11.83 -6.68
C PRO A 96 -8.86 11.86 -5.48
N LEU A 97 -8.94 10.87 -4.58
CA LEU A 97 -8.22 10.75 -3.33
C LEU A 97 -7.25 9.55 -3.32
N ASP A 98 -7.08 8.86 -4.46
CA ASP A 98 -6.15 7.74 -4.58
C ASP A 98 -4.70 8.20 -4.75
N GLU A 99 -4.47 9.47 -5.08
CA GLU A 99 -3.17 9.99 -5.46
C GLU A 99 -2.42 10.62 -4.28
N ILE A 100 -1.14 10.31 -4.19
CA ILE A 100 -0.15 11.07 -3.43
C ILE A 100 0.75 11.84 -4.41
N ASP A 101 1.41 12.91 -3.97
CA ASP A 101 2.36 13.63 -4.81
C ASP A 101 3.80 13.10 -4.69
N GLU A 102 4.66 13.47 -5.65
CA GLU A 102 6.06 13.04 -5.70
C GLU A 102 6.84 13.44 -4.44
N SER A 103 6.55 14.63 -3.86
CA SER A 103 7.24 15.12 -2.67
C SER A 103 6.91 14.26 -1.46
N PHE A 104 5.65 13.91 -1.27
CA PHE A 104 5.21 13.01 -0.23
C PHE A 104 5.79 11.60 -0.42
N ALA A 105 5.75 11.09 -1.65
CA ALA A 105 6.30 9.78 -2.00
C ALA A 105 7.80 9.69 -1.68
N GLN A 106 8.59 10.73 -1.99
CA GLN A 106 10.02 10.75 -1.68
C GLN A 106 10.27 10.76 -0.17
N ILE A 107 9.50 11.54 0.58
CA ILE A 107 9.59 11.56 2.05
C ILE A 107 9.29 10.18 2.63
N CYS A 108 8.28 9.48 2.12
CA CYS A 108 7.95 8.11 2.54
C CYS A 108 9.07 7.11 2.22
N ALA A 109 9.69 7.21 1.03
CA ALA A 109 10.80 6.36 0.66
C ALA A 109 12.03 6.57 1.57
N ASP A 110 12.40 7.84 1.82
CA ASP A 110 13.52 8.20 2.68
C ASP A 110 13.30 7.73 4.14
N GLU A 111 12.08 7.88 4.66
CA GLU A 111 11.75 7.43 6.01
C GLU A 111 11.80 5.90 6.12
N PHE A 112 11.24 5.17 5.14
CA PHE A 112 11.32 3.71 5.10
C PHE A 112 12.77 3.23 5.07
N ASP A 113 13.60 3.78 4.18
CA ASP A 113 15.01 3.45 4.08
C ASP A 113 15.76 3.72 5.40
N SER A 114 15.44 4.82 6.08
CA SER A 114 16.05 5.17 7.37
C SER A 114 15.79 4.14 8.49
N LYS A 115 14.68 3.39 8.43
CA LYS A 115 14.26 2.38 9.39
C LYS A 115 14.61 0.96 8.96
N PHE A 116 14.86 0.74 7.67
CA PHE A 116 15.01 -0.60 7.10
C PHE A 116 16.03 -1.46 7.82
N ALA A 117 17.25 -0.95 8.03
CA ALA A 117 18.31 -1.72 8.70
C ALA A 117 17.97 -2.10 10.15
N LEU A 118 17.24 -1.23 10.86
CA LEU A 118 16.77 -1.51 12.22
C LEU A 118 15.72 -2.62 12.21
N MET A 119 14.75 -2.54 11.31
CA MET A 119 13.69 -3.54 11.17
C MET A 119 14.27 -4.90 10.79
N GLN A 120 15.16 -4.94 9.77
CA GLN A 120 15.83 -6.14 9.32
C GLN A 120 16.66 -6.79 10.45
N SER A 121 17.43 -6.00 11.22
CA SER A 121 18.22 -6.52 12.34
C SER A 121 17.37 -7.03 13.50
N SER A 122 16.15 -6.50 13.66
CA SER A 122 15.25 -6.86 14.77
C SER A 122 14.35 -8.04 14.44
N PHE A 123 13.89 -8.14 13.20
CA PHE A 123 12.84 -9.08 12.79
C PHE A 123 13.30 -10.06 11.70
N GLY A 124 14.39 -9.79 11.01
CA GLY A 124 14.92 -10.61 9.91
C GLY A 124 14.60 -10.05 8.53
N ASP A 125 14.89 -10.86 7.50
CA ASP A 125 14.64 -10.49 6.10
C ASP A 125 13.21 -10.82 5.70
N HIS A 126 12.64 -9.99 4.83
CA HIS A 126 11.34 -10.25 4.23
C HIS A 126 11.43 -11.20 3.03
N ALA A 127 10.32 -11.82 2.68
CA ALA A 127 10.19 -12.62 1.48
C ALA A 127 10.26 -11.72 0.23
N ASN A 128 11.15 -12.05 -0.72
CA ASN A 128 11.35 -11.25 -1.93
C ASN A 128 10.35 -11.59 -3.05
N GLY A 129 9.66 -12.73 -2.96
CA GLY A 129 8.84 -13.25 -4.04
C GLY A 129 9.67 -13.82 -5.21
N SER A 130 8.98 -14.30 -6.26
CA SER A 130 9.62 -14.93 -7.42
C SER A 130 10.18 -13.93 -8.44
N GLN A 131 9.74 -12.68 -8.38
CA GLN A 131 10.08 -11.60 -9.33
C GLN A 131 10.66 -10.36 -8.67
N GLY A 132 10.77 -10.33 -7.33
CA GLY A 132 11.29 -9.17 -6.61
C GLY A 132 12.79 -8.95 -6.82
N ASP A 133 13.21 -7.69 -6.81
CA ASP A 133 14.62 -7.25 -6.90
C ASP A 133 15.25 -6.90 -5.54
N GLY A 134 14.59 -7.30 -4.46
CA GLY A 134 14.98 -7.00 -3.08
C GLY A 134 14.32 -5.74 -2.50
N ARG A 135 13.57 -4.99 -3.32
CA ARG A 135 12.81 -3.82 -2.87
C ARG A 135 11.37 -4.20 -2.56
N LEU A 136 10.82 -3.48 -1.60
CA LEU A 136 9.42 -3.55 -1.24
C LEU A 136 8.60 -2.63 -2.13
N ASN A 137 7.43 -3.09 -2.57
CA ASN A 137 6.46 -2.26 -3.29
C ASN A 137 5.43 -1.73 -2.29
N ILE A 138 5.43 -0.42 -2.03
CA ILE A 138 4.49 0.25 -1.14
C ILE A 138 3.45 0.96 -2.00
N LEU A 139 2.23 0.42 -1.99
CA LEU A 139 1.12 0.84 -2.85
C LEU A 139 0.21 1.78 -2.07
N TYR A 140 0.15 3.04 -2.47
CA TYR A 140 -0.73 4.05 -1.89
C TYR A 140 -1.98 4.20 -2.74
N TYR A 141 -3.13 3.87 -2.20
CA TYR A 141 -4.44 4.03 -2.86
C TYR A 141 -5.55 4.12 -1.81
N ASN A 142 -6.73 4.60 -2.19
CA ASN A 142 -7.89 4.61 -1.31
C ASN A 142 -8.43 3.17 -1.16
N ILE A 143 -8.23 2.58 0.02
CA ILE A 143 -8.71 1.23 0.34
C ILE A 143 -10.23 1.25 0.43
N ASP A 144 -10.91 0.37 -0.34
CA ASP A 144 -12.38 0.27 -0.33
C ASP A 144 -12.86 -0.55 0.86
N ASP A 145 -12.74 0.00 2.04
CA ASP A 145 -13.13 -0.62 3.31
C ASP A 145 -14.55 -0.20 3.78
N GLY A 146 -15.24 0.61 2.98
CA GLY A 146 -16.56 1.14 3.32
C GLY A 146 -16.52 2.22 4.40
N TRP A 147 -15.37 2.87 4.63
CA TRP A 147 -15.24 3.91 5.62
C TRP A 147 -16.25 5.06 5.45
N THR A 148 -16.74 5.54 6.57
CA THR A 148 -17.56 6.76 6.66
C THR A 148 -17.10 7.59 7.87
N PRO A 149 -17.26 8.93 7.85
CA PRO A 149 -16.78 9.81 8.91
C PRO A 149 -17.12 9.33 10.32
N GLY A 150 -16.10 9.28 11.19
CA GLY A 150 -16.22 8.83 12.58
C GLY A 150 -16.23 7.32 12.81
N ASN A 151 -16.20 6.52 11.75
CA ASN A 151 -16.11 5.07 11.83
C ASN A 151 -14.68 4.56 11.69
N GLY A 152 -14.51 3.24 11.85
CA GLY A 152 -13.22 2.59 11.63
C GLY A 152 -12.84 2.54 10.16
N TYR A 153 -11.54 2.58 9.89
CA TYR A 153 -10.93 2.45 8.56
C TYR A 153 -9.70 1.55 8.62
N VAL A 154 -9.35 0.97 7.48
CA VAL A 154 -8.16 0.15 7.31
C VAL A 154 -7.01 1.06 6.85
N ALA A 155 -6.06 1.36 7.73
CA ALA A 155 -4.94 2.26 7.42
C ALA A 155 -3.94 1.64 6.44
N GLY A 156 -3.82 0.31 6.46
CA GLY A 156 -2.99 -0.47 5.58
C GLY A 156 -3.14 -1.95 5.86
N PHE A 157 -2.54 -2.77 5.04
CA PHE A 157 -2.45 -4.21 5.27
C PHE A 157 -1.36 -4.87 4.42
N PHE A 158 -0.88 -6.02 4.90
CA PHE A 158 -0.14 -7.00 4.14
C PHE A 158 -1.00 -8.25 3.95
N THR A 159 -0.92 -8.87 2.76
CA THR A 159 -1.50 -10.20 2.52
C THR A 159 -0.55 -11.06 1.70
N SER A 160 -0.42 -12.31 2.09
CA SER A 160 0.37 -13.29 1.35
C SER A 160 -0.21 -13.61 -0.03
N SER A 161 -1.51 -13.37 -0.22
CA SER A 161 -2.19 -13.47 -1.51
C SER A 161 -1.65 -12.46 -2.52
N ASP A 162 -1.35 -11.23 -2.10
CA ASP A 162 -0.75 -10.21 -2.98
C ASP A 162 0.69 -10.61 -3.37
N LEU A 163 1.48 -11.09 -2.41
CA LEU A 163 2.82 -11.62 -2.68
C LEU A 163 2.78 -12.76 -3.70
N ALA A 164 1.85 -13.70 -3.54
CA ALA A 164 1.71 -14.84 -4.44
C ALA A 164 1.24 -14.42 -5.84
N SER A 165 0.30 -13.49 -5.92
CA SER A 165 -0.30 -13.03 -7.19
C SER A 165 0.65 -12.13 -7.99
N ASN A 166 1.40 -11.27 -7.31
CA ASN A 166 2.32 -10.32 -7.96
C ASN A 166 3.74 -10.86 -8.10
N GLY A 167 4.10 -11.92 -7.37
CA GLY A 167 5.48 -12.44 -7.33
C GLY A 167 6.48 -11.47 -6.70
N MET A 168 6.03 -10.42 -6.04
CA MET A 168 6.81 -9.37 -5.40
C MET A 168 6.18 -8.99 -4.06
N PRO A 169 6.98 -8.58 -3.05
CA PRO A 169 6.43 -8.12 -1.78
C PRO A 169 5.71 -6.77 -1.97
N CYS A 170 4.46 -6.70 -1.49
CA CYS A 170 3.64 -5.51 -1.56
C CYS A 170 3.09 -5.16 -0.17
N LEU A 171 3.04 -3.87 0.17
CA LEU A 171 2.25 -3.33 1.27
C LEU A 171 1.18 -2.42 0.69
N ASN A 172 -0.01 -2.49 1.24
CA ASN A 172 -1.15 -1.66 0.86
C ASN A 172 -1.36 -0.59 1.91
N ILE A 173 -1.35 0.68 1.52
CA ILE A 173 -1.48 1.83 2.43
C ILE A 173 -2.63 2.70 1.96
N ASP A 174 -3.55 2.98 2.88
CA ASP A 174 -4.72 3.82 2.60
C ASP A 174 -4.35 5.29 2.45
N THR A 175 -4.83 5.92 1.37
CA THR A 175 -4.66 7.35 1.16
C THR A 175 -5.71 8.19 1.86
N TYR A 176 -6.97 7.71 1.95
CA TYR A 176 -8.06 8.45 2.56
C TYR A 176 -9.02 7.54 3.35
N PRO A 177 -9.12 7.74 4.67
CA PRO A 177 -8.59 8.84 5.49
C PRO A 177 -7.18 8.59 6.06
N GLY A 178 -6.45 7.57 5.61
CA GLY A 178 -5.16 7.14 6.15
C GLY A 178 -4.09 8.22 6.09
N VAL A 179 -3.67 8.59 4.87
CA VAL A 179 -2.64 9.62 4.64
C VAL A 179 -3.18 11.02 4.90
N TYR A 180 -4.36 11.33 4.37
CA TYR A 180 -4.96 12.65 4.52
C TYR A 180 -6.47 12.56 4.74
N TYR A 181 -6.97 13.54 5.48
CA TYR A 181 -8.40 13.68 5.79
C TYR A 181 -8.80 15.16 5.81
N VAL A 182 -10.10 15.42 5.76
CA VAL A 182 -10.63 16.79 5.89
C VAL A 182 -11.17 16.97 7.30
N ASN A 183 -10.63 17.93 8.06
CA ASN A 183 -11.08 18.21 9.40
C ASN A 183 -12.45 18.89 9.42
N THR A 184 -12.99 19.12 10.61
CA THR A 184 -14.30 19.79 10.82
C THR A 184 -14.34 21.23 10.34
N GLU A 185 -13.20 21.86 10.10
CA GLU A 185 -13.05 23.22 9.58
C GLU A 185 -12.95 23.25 8.05
N GLY A 186 -12.94 22.06 7.40
CA GLY A 186 -12.84 21.91 5.95
C GLY A 186 -11.40 21.96 5.43
N GLU A 187 -10.40 21.85 6.30
CA GLU A 187 -9.00 21.85 5.92
C GLU A 187 -8.49 20.42 5.65
N VAL A 188 -7.66 20.28 4.62
CA VAL A 188 -6.97 19.01 4.34
C VAL A 188 -5.79 18.87 5.28
N ILE A 189 -5.80 17.82 6.07
CA ILE A 189 -4.72 17.45 6.99
C ILE A 189 -3.98 16.26 6.41
N ILE A 190 -2.65 16.32 6.40
CA ILE A 190 -1.78 15.20 6.02
C ILE A 190 -1.19 14.61 7.30
N ASP A 191 -1.45 13.33 7.53
CA ASP A 191 -1.00 12.61 8.72
C ASP A 191 0.23 11.75 8.40
N ILE A 192 1.38 12.41 8.32
CA ILE A 192 2.65 11.77 7.98
C ILE A 192 3.06 10.75 9.06
N ALA A 193 2.84 11.07 10.33
CA ALA A 193 3.29 10.21 11.44
C ALA A 193 2.55 8.88 11.47
N ASP A 194 1.22 8.90 11.29
CA ASP A 194 0.40 7.70 11.22
C ASP A 194 0.77 6.85 9.99
N THR A 195 1.01 7.51 8.84
CA THR A 195 1.44 6.82 7.62
C THR A 195 2.75 6.06 7.81
N TYR A 196 3.73 6.64 8.49
CA TYR A 196 4.99 5.95 8.79
C TYR A 196 4.78 4.80 9.77
N GLY A 197 3.94 5.00 10.77
CA GLY A 197 3.55 3.94 11.70
C GLY A 197 2.95 2.74 10.97
N THR A 198 2.02 3.00 10.07
CA THR A 198 1.38 1.97 9.25
C THR A 198 2.38 1.23 8.36
N MET A 199 3.25 1.93 7.62
CA MET A 199 4.28 1.27 6.79
C MET A 199 5.16 0.31 7.59
N VAL A 200 5.61 0.72 8.78
CA VAL A 200 6.46 -0.11 9.65
C VAL A 200 5.67 -1.30 10.19
N HIS A 201 4.43 -1.10 10.57
CA HIS A 201 3.53 -2.13 11.07
C HIS A 201 3.30 -3.23 10.02
N GLU A 202 2.90 -2.84 8.81
CA GLU A 202 2.65 -3.79 7.72
C GLU A 202 3.92 -4.50 7.25
N TYR A 203 5.06 -3.80 7.28
CA TYR A 203 6.34 -4.42 6.98
C TYR A 203 6.71 -5.51 8.01
N GLN A 204 6.36 -5.33 9.28
CA GLN A 204 6.57 -6.36 10.30
C GLN A 204 5.76 -7.63 10.00
N HIS A 205 4.52 -7.51 9.50
CA HIS A 205 3.71 -8.66 9.08
C HIS A 205 4.37 -9.39 7.92
N LEU A 206 4.86 -8.68 6.91
CA LEU A 206 5.59 -9.27 5.79
C LEU A 206 6.85 -10.04 6.25
N ILE A 207 7.63 -9.52 7.20
CA ILE A 207 8.81 -10.21 7.73
C ILE A 207 8.40 -11.46 8.52
N SER A 208 7.28 -11.41 9.23
CA SER A 208 6.80 -12.50 10.10
C SER A 208 6.16 -13.64 9.31
N TYR A 209 5.83 -13.38 8.03
CA TYR A 209 5.26 -14.33 7.09
C TYR A 209 6.30 -15.35 6.62
#